data_c9beecabc30706321d7d9775bc33db5d
#
_entry.id   c9beecabc30706321d7d9775bc33db5d
#
_cell.length_a   1.000
_cell.length_b   1.000
_cell.length_c   1.000
_cell.angle_alpha   90.00
_cell.angle_beta   90.00
_cell.angle_gamma   90.00
#
_symmetry.space_group_name_H-M   'P 1'
#
loop_
_entity.id
_entity.type
_entity.pdbx_description
1 polymer ?
#
loop_
_entity_poly.entity_id
_entity_poly.type
_entity_poly.pdbx_seq_one_letter_code
_entity_poly.pdbx_strand_id
1 'polypeptide(L)'
;KAKARYGNVQEEVEHAVKFVMNRCAGRRAVIVSSNHDDFLARWLASTDWRGSPGNAKFYLETALHVVESAQMTAHGASYADPFRYWVDRLKGKANIKCLGIDESFKLAGIECGLHGHQGANGARGTLKNLARLGARVISGHSHTPGIEEGHYQCGTSTPLRLEYSHGPSSWLNTHCVVYASGKRSLITIVDGSWRLPPPPLARGKKP
;
A
#
# COMPACT_ATOMS: atom_id res chain seq x y z
N LYS A 1 3.30 -0.23 24.14
CA LYS A 1 2.43 0.63 23.31
C LYS A 1 3.35 1.48 22.46
N ALA A 2 3.32 1.31 21.12
CA ALA A 2 4.02 2.22 20.21
C ALA A 2 3.56 3.64 20.53
N LYS A 3 4.49 4.55 20.80
CA LYS A 3 4.16 5.97 20.85
C LYS A 3 3.65 6.34 19.46
N ALA A 4 2.40 6.78 19.37
CA ALA A 4 1.84 7.28 18.13
C ALA A 4 2.81 8.34 17.58
N ARG A 5 3.32 8.13 16.38
CA ARG A 5 4.26 9.03 15.71
C ARG A 5 3.60 10.36 15.33
N TYR A 6 2.26 10.33 15.26
CA TYR A 6 1.42 11.46 14.88
C TYR A 6 0.53 11.85 16.05
N GLY A 7 0.23 13.13 16.19
CA GLY A 7 -0.60 13.66 17.27
C GLY A 7 -2.07 13.26 17.15
N ASN A 8 -2.53 13.01 15.90
CA ASN A 8 -3.91 12.66 15.61
C ASN A 8 -4.03 11.93 14.27
N VAL A 9 -5.23 11.37 14.01
CA VAL A 9 -5.53 10.59 12.80
C VAL A 9 -5.46 11.46 11.52
N GLN A 10 -5.86 12.72 11.60
CA GLN A 10 -5.77 13.66 10.47
C GLN A 10 -4.32 13.81 9.98
N GLU A 11 -3.40 14.06 10.92
CA GLU A 11 -1.97 14.20 10.58
C GLU A 11 -1.41 12.94 9.94
N GLU A 12 -1.84 11.77 10.39
CA GLU A 12 -1.42 10.48 9.82
C GLU A 12 -1.88 10.34 8.37
N VAL A 13 -3.15 10.64 8.09
CA VAL A 13 -3.71 10.61 6.73
C VAL A 13 -3.04 11.64 5.82
N GLU A 14 -2.89 12.88 6.30
CA GLU A 14 -2.21 13.94 5.54
C GLU A 14 -0.76 13.55 5.21
N HIS A 15 -0.06 12.95 6.17
CA HIS A 15 1.31 12.49 5.95
C HIS A 15 1.38 11.38 4.91
N ALA A 16 0.46 10.43 4.95
CA ALA A 16 0.39 9.35 3.96
C ALA A 16 0.18 9.91 2.54
N VAL A 17 -0.75 10.84 2.37
CA VAL A 17 -1.02 11.47 1.07
C VAL A 17 0.19 12.29 0.59
N LYS A 18 0.79 13.11 1.46
CA LYS A 18 2.01 13.89 1.15
C LYS A 18 3.18 12.97 0.76
N PHE A 19 3.32 11.82 1.43
CA PHE A 19 4.34 10.84 1.08
C PHE A 19 4.16 10.34 -0.36
N VAL A 20 2.95 9.94 -0.75
CA VAL A 20 2.66 9.50 -2.12
C VAL A 20 2.93 10.63 -3.11
N MET A 21 2.45 11.85 -2.86
CA MET A 21 2.69 13.00 -3.74
C MET A 21 4.17 13.24 -3.98
N ASN A 22 4.98 13.21 -2.93
CA ASN A 22 6.43 13.39 -3.02
C ASN A 22 7.12 12.28 -3.82
N ARG A 23 6.64 11.04 -3.70
CA ARG A 23 7.19 9.89 -4.45
C ARG A 23 6.79 9.89 -5.91
N CYS A 24 5.59 10.37 -6.23
CA CYS A 24 5.15 10.53 -7.63
C CYS A 24 6.00 11.53 -8.40
N ALA A 25 6.51 12.57 -7.76
CA ALA A 25 7.30 13.62 -8.39
C ALA A 25 6.69 14.10 -9.73
N GLY A 26 5.39 14.39 -9.73
CA GLY A 26 4.63 14.82 -10.91
C GLY A 26 4.21 13.70 -11.89
N ARG A 27 4.61 12.44 -11.63
CA ARG A 27 4.18 11.29 -12.42
C ARG A 27 2.82 10.77 -11.95
N ARG A 28 2.21 9.89 -12.76
CA ARG A 28 0.99 9.19 -12.37
C ARG A 28 1.30 8.19 -11.25
N ALA A 29 0.46 8.18 -10.21
CA ALA A 29 0.43 7.15 -9.19
C ALA A 29 -0.93 6.45 -9.15
N VAL A 30 -0.90 5.18 -8.76
CA VAL A 30 -2.08 4.39 -8.49
C VAL A 30 -1.95 3.80 -7.09
N ILE A 31 -2.92 4.08 -6.23
CA ILE A 31 -3.03 3.48 -4.90
C ILE A 31 -3.99 2.30 -5.04
N VAL A 32 -3.49 1.12 -4.74
CA VAL A 32 -4.27 -0.13 -4.78
C VAL A 32 -5.01 -0.27 -3.47
N SER A 33 -6.32 -0.56 -3.53
CA SER A 33 -7.14 -0.81 -2.33
C SER A 33 -6.55 -1.95 -1.51
N SER A 34 -6.42 -1.75 -0.21
CA SER A 34 -5.75 -2.67 0.72
C SER A 34 -6.55 -2.85 2.01
N ASN A 35 -6.29 -3.94 2.72
CA ASN A 35 -6.85 -4.15 4.05
C ASN A 35 -6.37 -3.11 5.09
N HIS A 36 -5.36 -2.31 4.75
CA HIS A 36 -4.91 -1.20 5.58
C HIS A 36 -5.80 0.03 5.42
N ASP A 37 -6.40 0.25 4.25
CA ASP A 37 -7.30 1.38 4.00
C ASP A 37 -8.56 1.26 4.86
N ASP A 38 -8.97 0.04 5.21
CA ASP A 38 -10.06 -0.24 6.14
C ASP A 38 -9.82 0.29 7.56
N PHE A 39 -8.60 0.65 7.92
CA PHE A 39 -8.33 1.17 9.27
C PHE A 39 -9.10 2.45 9.56
N LEU A 40 -9.22 3.35 8.58
CA LEU A 40 -9.98 4.59 8.77
C LEU A 40 -11.48 4.30 8.91
N ALA A 41 -12.03 3.40 8.11
CA ALA A 41 -13.43 2.98 8.22
C ALA A 41 -13.72 2.29 9.56
N ARG A 42 -12.83 1.38 10.00
CA ARG A 42 -12.95 0.72 11.30
C ARG A 42 -12.80 1.69 12.48
N TRP A 43 -11.90 2.66 12.35
CA TRP A 43 -11.76 3.71 13.36
C TRP A 43 -13.04 4.53 13.48
N LEU A 44 -13.68 4.93 12.38
CA LEU A 44 -14.98 5.61 12.40
C LEU A 44 -16.07 4.76 13.09
N ALA A 45 -16.10 3.46 12.80
CA ALA A 45 -17.10 2.56 13.34
C ALA A 45 -16.93 2.25 14.84
N SER A 46 -15.69 2.31 15.36
CA SER A 46 -15.35 1.88 16.72
C SER A 46 -15.03 3.01 17.70
N THR A 47 -14.88 4.24 17.22
CA THR A 47 -14.44 5.38 18.04
C THR A 47 -15.61 6.28 18.42
N ASP A 48 -15.71 6.64 19.72
CA ASP A 48 -16.53 7.78 20.14
C ASP A 48 -15.68 9.05 20.05
N TRP A 49 -16.03 9.94 19.13
CA TRP A 49 -15.34 11.21 18.94
C TRP A 49 -15.34 12.11 20.18
N ARG A 50 -16.33 11.94 21.10
CA ARG A 50 -16.42 12.71 22.34
C ARG A 50 -15.24 12.39 23.27
N GLY A 51 -14.78 11.13 23.25
CA GLY A 51 -13.59 10.69 23.97
C GLY A 51 -12.25 11.07 23.32
N SER A 52 -12.27 11.68 22.13
CA SER A 52 -11.07 12.04 21.36
C SER A 52 -11.17 13.46 20.79
N PRO A 53 -11.15 14.51 21.63
CA PRO A 53 -11.40 15.89 21.18
C PRO A 53 -10.47 16.35 20.05
N GLY A 54 -9.20 15.94 20.07
CA GLY A 54 -8.22 16.26 19.04
C GLY A 54 -8.54 15.70 17.66
N ASN A 55 -9.36 14.65 17.58
CA ASN A 55 -9.82 14.03 16.35
C ASN A 55 -11.26 14.38 15.98
N ALA A 56 -12.00 15.06 16.85
CA ALA A 56 -13.44 15.22 16.72
C ALA A 56 -13.87 15.86 15.40
N LYS A 57 -13.21 16.95 14.99
CA LYS A 57 -13.50 17.62 13.72
C LYS A 57 -13.28 16.68 12.54
N PHE A 58 -12.13 16.04 12.47
CA PHE A 58 -11.78 15.12 11.39
C PHE A 58 -12.72 13.92 11.34
N TYR A 59 -13.10 13.38 12.51
CA TYR A 59 -14.08 12.30 12.63
C TYR A 59 -15.42 12.71 12.03
N LEU A 60 -15.99 13.85 12.48
CA LEU A 60 -17.32 14.30 12.05
C LEU A 60 -17.36 14.63 10.56
N GLU A 61 -16.32 15.26 10.03
CA GLU A 61 -16.20 15.55 8.59
C GLU A 61 -16.13 14.27 7.75
N THR A 62 -15.36 13.29 8.21
CA THR A 62 -15.23 11.99 7.52
C THR A 62 -16.54 11.18 7.62
N ALA A 63 -17.16 11.15 8.79
CA ALA A 63 -18.43 10.46 9.00
C ALA A 63 -19.56 11.06 8.16
N LEU A 64 -19.64 12.39 8.09
CA LEU A 64 -20.63 13.10 7.25
C LEU A 64 -20.49 12.69 5.80
N HIS A 65 -19.26 12.66 5.25
CA HIS A 65 -19.02 12.23 3.88
C HIS A 65 -19.49 10.79 3.63
N VAL A 66 -19.23 9.87 4.56
CA VAL A 66 -19.66 8.46 4.45
C VAL A 66 -21.20 8.39 4.41
N VAL A 67 -21.88 9.14 5.29
CA VAL A 67 -23.35 9.16 5.35
C VAL A 67 -23.96 9.77 4.07
N GLU A 68 -23.46 10.91 3.61
CA GLU A 68 -23.93 11.55 2.39
C GLU A 68 -23.75 10.67 1.15
N SER A 69 -22.60 10.00 1.05
CA SER A 69 -22.32 9.08 -0.04
C SER A 69 -23.24 7.86 -0.01
N ALA A 70 -23.57 7.34 1.16
CA ALA A 70 -24.52 6.25 1.32
C ALA A 70 -25.94 6.65 0.90
N GLN A 71 -26.36 7.87 1.17
CA GLN A 71 -27.68 8.40 0.76
C GLN A 71 -27.80 8.58 -0.76
N MET A 72 -26.73 9.00 -1.44
CA MET A 72 -26.71 9.18 -2.90
C MET A 72 -26.83 7.86 -3.67
N THR A 73 -26.59 6.76 -3.02
CA THR A 73 -26.51 5.43 -3.64
C THR A 73 -27.62 4.50 -3.16
N ALA A 74 -28.87 4.95 -3.19
CA ALA A 74 -30.08 4.24 -2.75
C ALA A 74 -30.31 2.85 -3.40
N HIS A 75 -29.39 2.36 -4.24
CA HIS A 75 -29.46 1.06 -4.91
C HIS A 75 -28.15 0.26 -4.78
N GLY A 76 -27.70 0.02 -3.54
CA GLY A 76 -26.67 -1.00 -3.28
C GLY A 76 -25.24 -0.55 -3.55
N ALA A 77 -24.94 0.71 -3.36
CA ALA A 77 -23.59 1.19 -3.53
C ALA A 77 -22.67 0.83 -2.39
N SER A 78 -21.51 0.51 -2.78
CA SER A 78 -20.32 0.44 -1.97
C SER A 78 -20.19 1.70 -1.11
N TYR A 79 -20.07 1.53 0.19
CA TYR A 79 -19.76 2.62 1.11
C TYR A 79 -18.56 3.40 0.56
N ALA A 80 -18.66 4.75 0.64
CA ALA A 80 -17.52 5.58 0.26
C ALA A 80 -16.31 5.17 1.10
N ASP A 81 -15.22 4.89 0.43
CA ASP A 81 -13.94 4.66 1.08
C ASP A 81 -13.45 5.98 1.68
N PRO A 82 -13.41 6.12 3.03
CA PRO A 82 -13.05 7.37 3.66
C PRO A 82 -11.59 7.76 3.41
N PHE A 83 -10.69 6.80 3.18
CA PHE A 83 -9.31 7.11 2.83
C PHE A 83 -9.21 7.71 1.43
N ARG A 84 -9.91 7.13 0.46
CA ARG A 84 -10.01 7.68 -0.91
C ARG A 84 -10.55 9.11 -0.92
N TYR A 85 -11.57 9.38 -0.13
CA TYR A 85 -12.11 10.74 0.03
C TYR A 85 -11.03 11.76 0.43
N TRP A 86 -10.22 11.42 1.42
CA TRP A 86 -9.15 12.30 1.86
C TRP A 86 -8.01 12.40 0.85
N VAL A 87 -7.67 11.33 0.17
CA VAL A 87 -6.70 11.39 -0.94
C VAL A 87 -7.18 12.37 -2.00
N ASP A 88 -8.43 12.30 -2.41
CA ASP A 88 -9.00 13.18 -3.45
C ASP A 88 -9.03 14.65 -3.02
N ARG A 89 -9.27 14.94 -1.75
CA ARG A 89 -9.22 16.31 -1.19
C ARG A 89 -7.81 16.86 -1.05
N LEU A 90 -6.85 16.03 -0.68
CA LEU A 90 -5.50 16.46 -0.30
C LEU A 90 -4.50 16.43 -1.46
N LYS A 91 -4.75 15.62 -2.50
CA LYS A 91 -3.82 15.45 -3.62
C LYS A 91 -3.66 16.68 -4.51
N GLY A 92 -4.57 17.65 -4.42
CA GLY A 92 -4.56 18.85 -5.28
C GLY A 92 -4.51 18.49 -6.77
N LYS A 93 -3.48 18.97 -7.47
CA LYS A 93 -3.25 18.70 -8.91
C LYS A 93 -2.43 17.44 -9.17
N ALA A 94 -2.04 16.68 -8.13
CA ALA A 94 -1.25 15.46 -8.32
C ALA A 94 -2.08 14.37 -9.03
N ASN A 95 -1.45 13.71 -10.01
CA ASN A 95 -2.10 12.64 -10.78
C ASN A 95 -2.11 11.32 -9.99
N ILE A 96 -2.96 11.28 -8.96
CA ILE A 96 -3.13 10.10 -8.09
C ILE A 96 -4.53 9.54 -8.29
N LYS A 97 -4.63 8.25 -8.60
CA LYS A 97 -5.87 7.48 -8.68
C LYS A 97 -5.87 6.43 -7.57
N CYS A 98 -6.92 6.38 -6.75
CA CYS A 98 -7.20 5.25 -5.87
C CYS A 98 -8.07 4.24 -6.62
N LEU A 99 -7.71 2.96 -6.55
CA LEU A 99 -8.53 1.88 -7.07
C LEU A 99 -9.60 1.51 -6.05
N GLY A 100 -10.78 1.13 -6.55
CA GLY A 100 -11.80 0.48 -5.73
C GLY A 100 -11.40 -0.97 -5.39
N ILE A 101 -12.17 -1.60 -4.49
CA ILE A 101 -12.06 -3.03 -4.23
C ILE A 101 -12.33 -3.77 -5.55
N ASP A 102 -11.49 -4.75 -5.89
CA ASP A 102 -11.57 -5.55 -7.10
C ASP A 102 -11.41 -4.77 -8.43
N GLU A 103 -11.02 -3.49 -8.38
CA GLU A 103 -10.73 -2.74 -9.59
C GLU A 103 -9.39 -3.17 -10.20
N SER A 104 -9.43 -3.66 -11.44
CA SER A 104 -8.25 -4.09 -12.18
C SER A 104 -7.41 -2.90 -12.66
N PHE A 105 -6.10 -3.03 -12.53
CA PHE A 105 -5.14 -2.10 -13.12
C PHE A 105 -4.00 -2.86 -13.80
N LYS A 106 -3.93 -2.76 -15.11
CA LYS A 106 -2.95 -3.51 -15.91
C LYS A 106 -1.84 -2.62 -16.48
N LEU A 107 -0.59 -3.08 -16.35
CA LEU A 107 0.59 -2.53 -16.99
C LEU A 107 1.25 -3.60 -17.86
N ALA A 108 1.42 -3.36 -19.16
CA ALA A 108 2.02 -4.32 -20.09
C ALA A 108 1.42 -5.74 -19.97
N GLY A 109 0.10 -5.84 -19.82
CA GLY A 109 -0.62 -7.12 -19.65
C GLY A 109 -0.44 -7.79 -18.29
N ILE A 110 0.11 -7.10 -17.31
CA ILE A 110 0.31 -7.58 -15.95
C ILE A 110 -0.73 -6.94 -15.03
N GLU A 111 -1.46 -7.74 -14.25
CA GLU A 111 -2.38 -7.26 -13.23
C GLU A 111 -1.61 -6.71 -12.04
N CYS A 112 -1.81 -5.42 -11.74
CA CYS A 112 -1.15 -4.68 -10.68
C CYS A 112 -2.16 -4.08 -9.66
N GLY A 113 -3.47 -4.34 -9.82
CA GLY A 113 -4.54 -3.83 -8.97
C GLY A 113 -4.82 -4.68 -7.73
N LEU A 114 -4.11 -5.79 -7.55
CA LEU A 114 -4.33 -6.68 -6.42
C LEU A 114 -3.36 -6.36 -5.26
N HIS A 115 -3.91 -5.99 -4.09
CA HIS A 115 -3.08 -5.84 -2.89
C HIS A 115 -2.45 -7.18 -2.46
N GLY A 116 -3.21 -8.27 -2.52
CA GLY A 116 -2.71 -9.60 -2.20
C GLY A 116 -3.20 -10.19 -0.89
N HIS A 117 -4.09 -9.51 -0.15
CA HIS A 117 -4.68 -10.05 1.08
C HIS A 117 -5.75 -11.11 0.80
N GLN A 118 -6.37 -11.07 -0.37
CA GLN A 118 -7.32 -12.07 -0.86
C GLN A 118 -6.74 -12.80 -2.07
N GLY A 119 -6.91 -14.11 -2.09
CA GLY A 119 -6.56 -14.98 -3.20
C GLY A 119 -7.79 -15.40 -3.99
N ALA A 120 -7.62 -16.39 -4.87
CA ALA A 120 -8.69 -16.92 -5.70
C ALA A 120 -9.90 -17.37 -4.83
N ASN A 121 -11.12 -17.00 -5.27
CA ASN A 121 -12.39 -17.35 -4.62
C ASN A 121 -12.49 -16.91 -3.13
N GLY A 122 -11.87 -15.78 -2.77
CA GLY A 122 -11.91 -15.25 -1.40
C GLY A 122 -11.02 -15.99 -0.40
N ALA A 123 -10.19 -16.93 -0.84
CA ALA A 123 -9.21 -17.58 0.01
C ALA A 123 -8.16 -16.58 0.51
N ARG A 124 -7.44 -16.94 1.58
CA ARG A 124 -6.32 -16.11 2.04
C ARG A 124 -5.30 -15.91 0.92
N GLY A 125 -4.91 -14.66 0.69
CA GLY A 125 -3.88 -14.31 -0.28
C GLY A 125 -2.51 -14.83 0.15
N THR A 126 -1.92 -15.66 -0.70
CA THR A 126 -0.55 -16.17 -0.56
C THR A 126 0.09 -16.18 -1.93
N LEU A 127 1.42 -16.27 -1.96
CA LEU A 127 2.17 -16.35 -3.22
C LEU A 127 1.60 -17.44 -4.13
N LYS A 128 1.39 -18.67 -3.60
CA LYS A 128 0.86 -19.80 -4.34
C LYS A 128 -0.60 -19.64 -4.76
N ASN A 129 -1.45 -19.08 -3.90
CA ASN A 129 -2.87 -18.91 -4.24
C ASN A 129 -3.09 -17.89 -5.35
N LEU A 130 -2.30 -16.83 -5.38
CA LEU A 130 -2.37 -15.83 -6.45
C LEU A 130 -1.72 -16.32 -7.75
N ALA A 131 -0.72 -17.19 -7.70
CA ALA A 131 -0.17 -17.86 -8.87
C ALA A 131 -1.23 -18.69 -9.62
N ARG A 132 -2.18 -19.31 -8.88
CA ARG A 132 -3.28 -20.10 -9.45
C ARG A 132 -4.30 -19.30 -10.28
N LEU A 133 -4.24 -17.99 -10.27
CA LEU A 133 -5.08 -17.16 -11.14
C LEU A 133 -4.76 -17.32 -12.62
N GLY A 134 -3.65 -17.98 -12.97
CA GLY A 134 -3.23 -18.20 -14.36
C GLY A 134 -2.90 -16.91 -15.12
N ALA A 135 -2.72 -15.80 -14.39
CA ALA A 135 -2.43 -14.48 -14.94
C ALA A 135 -1.07 -13.99 -14.46
N ARG A 136 -0.50 -13.04 -15.20
CA ARG A 136 0.70 -12.32 -14.75
C ARG A 136 0.27 -11.29 -13.71
N VAL A 137 0.70 -11.45 -12.47
CA VAL A 137 0.27 -10.62 -11.33
C VAL A 137 1.45 -10.01 -10.59
N ILE A 138 1.26 -8.81 -10.06
CA ILE A 138 2.13 -8.20 -9.04
C ILE A 138 1.24 -7.87 -7.84
N SER A 139 1.65 -8.30 -6.66
CA SER A 139 0.96 -7.97 -5.40
C SER A 139 1.94 -7.64 -4.27
N GLY A 140 1.41 -7.23 -3.13
CA GLY A 140 2.13 -6.97 -1.88
C GLY A 140 1.61 -7.81 -0.72
N HIS A 141 1.18 -7.16 0.36
CA HIS A 141 0.52 -7.68 1.56
C HIS A 141 1.40 -8.52 2.51
N SER A 142 2.04 -9.56 2.03
CA SER A 142 2.74 -10.51 2.90
C SER A 142 4.04 -10.00 3.50
N HIS A 143 4.57 -8.88 2.97
CA HIS A 143 5.87 -8.30 3.28
C HIS A 143 7.08 -9.21 2.93
N THR A 144 6.83 -10.44 2.54
CA THR A 144 7.84 -11.40 2.09
C THR A 144 7.84 -11.42 0.56
N PRO A 145 8.92 -11.02 -0.10
CA PRO A 145 8.99 -11.05 -1.55
C PRO A 145 9.10 -12.48 -2.06
N GLY A 146 8.61 -12.69 -3.28
CA GLY A 146 8.70 -13.99 -3.91
C GLY A 146 8.22 -14.00 -5.35
N ILE A 147 8.55 -15.05 -6.07
CA ILE A 147 8.11 -15.32 -7.43
C ILE A 147 7.59 -16.76 -7.48
N GLU A 148 6.38 -16.92 -7.98
CA GLU A 148 5.77 -18.21 -8.21
C GLU A 148 5.00 -18.15 -9.54
N GLU A 149 5.38 -18.97 -10.50
CA GLU A 149 4.80 -19.08 -11.84
C GLU A 149 4.49 -17.77 -12.54
N GLY A 150 3.62 -17.07 -12.53
CA GLY A 150 3.35 -15.76 -13.14
C GLY A 150 3.15 -14.65 -12.12
N HIS A 151 3.24 -14.94 -10.84
CA HIS A 151 3.02 -14.00 -9.74
C HIS A 151 4.34 -13.50 -9.17
N TYR A 152 4.46 -12.17 -9.04
CA TYR A 152 5.56 -11.47 -8.37
C TYR A 152 5.00 -10.76 -7.14
N GLN A 153 5.45 -11.17 -5.96
CA GLN A 153 5.05 -10.58 -4.69
C GLN A 153 6.13 -9.63 -4.20
N CYS A 154 5.76 -8.38 -3.98
CA CYS A 154 6.64 -7.38 -3.38
C CYS A 154 6.83 -7.64 -1.89
N GLY A 155 7.89 -7.06 -1.33
CA GLY A 155 8.08 -6.97 0.11
C GLY A 155 7.35 -5.78 0.71
N THR A 156 8.01 -5.10 1.65
CA THR A 156 7.46 -3.91 2.34
C THR A 156 8.30 -2.66 2.09
N SER A 157 7.75 -1.50 2.38
CA SER A 157 8.46 -0.20 2.44
C SER A 157 8.58 0.34 3.88
N THR A 158 8.25 -0.49 4.88
CA THR A 158 8.34 -0.13 6.30
C THR A 158 9.67 -0.58 6.92
N PRO A 159 10.02 -0.12 8.11
CA PRO A 159 11.08 -0.74 8.90
C PRO A 159 10.83 -2.25 9.04
N LEU A 160 11.89 -3.06 8.89
CA LEU A 160 11.76 -4.52 8.93
C LEU A 160 11.50 -5.08 10.33
N ARG A 161 11.77 -4.28 11.36
CA ARG A 161 11.43 -4.60 12.75
C ARG A 161 10.44 -3.57 13.27
N LEU A 162 9.27 -4.05 13.62
CA LEU A 162 8.21 -3.29 14.26
C LEU A 162 8.01 -3.84 15.68
N GLU A 163 7.48 -3.02 16.60
CA GLU A 163 7.33 -3.39 18.00
C GLU A 163 6.52 -4.69 18.22
N TYR A 164 5.62 -5.01 17.29
CA TYR A 164 4.81 -6.23 17.34
C TYR A 164 5.44 -7.44 16.63
N SER A 165 6.58 -7.25 15.93
CA SER A 165 7.24 -8.34 15.22
C SER A 165 8.28 -9.01 16.11
N HIS A 166 8.01 -10.25 16.52
CA HIS A 166 8.90 -11.07 17.34
C HIS A 166 9.45 -12.25 16.56
N GLY A 167 10.68 -12.64 16.87
CA GLY A 167 11.35 -13.79 16.26
C GLY A 167 11.95 -13.53 14.87
N PRO A 168 12.33 -14.58 14.15
CA PRO A 168 12.86 -14.48 12.78
C PRO A 168 11.83 -13.89 11.82
N SER A 169 12.26 -13.02 10.93
CA SER A 169 11.40 -12.36 9.95
C SER A 169 11.88 -12.66 8.53
N SER A 170 10.92 -12.95 7.64
CA SER A 170 11.14 -13.06 6.19
C SER A 170 10.86 -11.76 5.44
N TRP A 171 10.59 -10.69 6.17
CA TRP A 171 10.28 -9.38 5.58
C TRP A 171 11.51 -8.76 4.93
N LEU A 172 11.33 -8.23 3.74
CA LEU A 172 12.37 -7.52 3.01
C LEU A 172 11.79 -6.24 2.37
N ASN A 173 12.59 -5.19 2.32
CA ASN A 173 12.26 -4.01 1.53
C ASN A 173 12.51 -4.33 0.05
N THR A 174 11.48 -4.81 -0.63
CA THR A 174 11.57 -5.28 -2.02
C THR A 174 10.45 -4.70 -2.86
N HIS A 175 10.81 -4.13 -3.99
CA HIS A 175 9.89 -3.53 -4.95
C HIS A 175 9.95 -4.27 -6.28
N CYS A 176 8.88 -4.19 -7.07
CA CYS A 176 8.84 -4.74 -8.41
C CYS A 176 8.94 -3.61 -9.46
N VAL A 177 9.85 -3.77 -10.40
CA VAL A 177 9.94 -2.92 -11.58
C VAL A 177 9.33 -3.64 -12.77
N VAL A 178 8.44 -2.96 -13.48
CA VAL A 178 7.84 -3.42 -14.74
C VAL A 178 8.47 -2.64 -15.90
N TYR A 179 9.07 -3.35 -16.83
CA TYR A 179 9.64 -2.77 -18.04
C TYR A 179 8.58 -2.68 -19.14
N ALA A 180 8.79 -1.80 -20.11
CA ALA A 180 7.89 -1.64 -21.26
C ALA A 180 7.63 -2.95 -22.03
N SER A 181 8.62 -3.85 -22.06
CA SER A 181 8.50 -5.19 -22.65
C SER A 181 7.63 -6.16 -21.84
N GLY A 182 7.12 -5.75 -20.66
CA GLY A 182 6.42 -6.62 -19.74
C GLY A 182 7.34 -7.54 -18.93
N LYS A 183 8.67 -7.39 -19.02
CA LYS A 183 9.61 -8.00 -18.08
C LYS A 183 9.39 -7.41 -16.69
N ARG A 184 9.57 -8.21 -15.65
CA ARG A 184 9.50 -7.79 -14.25
C ARG A 184 10.79 -8.14 -13.53
N SER A 185 11.19 -7.32 -12.57
CA SER A 185 12.33 -7.61 -11.69
C SER A 185 12.00 -7.19 -10.27
N LEU A 186 12.25 -8.05 -9.30
CA LEU A 186 12.24 -7.69 -7.89
C LEU A 186 13.58 -7.04 -7.54
N ILE A 187 13.52 -5.88 -6.88
CA ILE A 187 14.67 -5.12 -6.43
C ILE A 187 14.60 -5.02 -4.92
N THR A 188 15.53 -5.67 -4.24
CA THR A 188 15.64 -5.62 -2.78
C THR A 188 16.58 -4.49 -2.36
N ILE A 189 16.16 -3.72 -1.38
CA ILE A 189 16.94 -2.65 -0.76
C ILE A 189 17.53 -3.18 0.55
N VAL A 190 18.85 -3.17 0.63
CA VAL A 190 19.58 -3.58 1.82
C VAL A 190 20.33 -2.36 2.34
N ASP A 191 20.17 -2.04 3.61
CA ASP A 191 20.81 -0.88 4.27
C ASP A 191 20.65 0.44 3.49
N GLY A 192 19.43 0.64 2.95
CA GLY A 192 19.10 1.83 2.17
C GLY A 192 19.66 1.85 0.74
N SER A 193 20.35 0.79 0.31
CA SER A 193 20.94 0.67 -1.02
C SER A 193 20.32 -0.48 -1.82
N TRP A 194 20.05 -0.23 -3.09
CA TRP A 194 19.60 -1.25 -4.05
C TRP A 194 20.74 -1.80 -4.93
N ARG A 195 21.92 -1.24 -4.77
CA ARG A 195 23.15 -1.70 -5.42
C ARG A 195 24.18 -2.02 -4.36
N LEU A 196 24.86 -3.13 -4.47
CA LEU A 196 26.03 -3.39 -3.68
C LEU A 196 27.13 -2.39 -4.08
N PRO A 197 27.92 -1.87 -3.12
CA PRO A 197 29.12 -1.12 -3.47
C PRO A 197 30.01 -2.01 -4.34
N PRO A 198 30.73 -1.45 -5.31
CA PRO A 198 31.72 -2.22 -6.05
C PRO A 198 32.69 -2.87 -5.06
N PRO A 199 33.12 -4.11 -5.30
CA PRO A 199 34.11 -4.75 -4.44
C PRO A 199 35.34 -3.82 -4.33
N PRO A 200 35.97 -3.72 -3.16
CA PRO A 200 37.16 -2.92 -3.01
C PRO A 200 38.19 -3.36 -4.07
N LEU A 201 38.70 -2.40 -4.82
CA LEU A 201 39.76 -2.67 -5.77
C LEU A 201 40.86 -3.47 -5.05
N ALA A 202 41.17 -4.65 -5.57
CA ALA A 202 42.26 -5.44 -5.04
C ALA A 202 43.51 -4.53 -4.98
N ARG A 203 43.97 -4.26 -3.78
CA ARG A 203 45.24 -3.49 -3.63
C ARG A 203 46.31 -4.28 -4.39
N GLY A 204 46.69 -3.73 -5.54
CA GLY A 204 47.75 -4.32 -6.33
C GLY A 204 48.96 -4.54 -5.39
N LYS A 205 49.43 -5.78 -5.33
CA LYS A 205 50.74 -6.04 -4.72
C LYS A 205 51.71 -5.12 -5.44
N LYS A 206 52.26 -4.17 -4.70
CA LYS A 206 53.43 -3.40 -5.22
C LYS A 206 54.49 -4.42 -5.59
N PRO A 207 55.15 -4.23 -6.72
CA PRO A 207 56.27 -5.08 -7.14
C PRO A 207 57.42 -5.03 -6.15
#